data_169764f69008f4d3ad5ef97d82ce18c8
#
_entry.id   169764f69008f4d3ad5ef97d82ce18c8
#
_cell.length_a   1.000
_cell.length_b   1.000
_cell.length_c   1.000
_cell.angle_alpha   90.00
_cell.angle_beta   90.00
_cell.angle_gamma   90.00
#
_symmetry.space_group_name_H-M   'P 1'
#
loop_
_entity.id
_entity.type
_entity.pdbx_description
1 polymer ?
#
loop_
_entity_poly.entity_id
_entity_poly.type
_entity_poly.pdbx_seq_one_letter_code
_entity_poly.pdbx_strand_id
1 'polypeptide(L)'
;MLDEMSIIKYGLSSINNIDLTKSFEIYDIHTNNHIINLFLIKDDKTYCPSCNSNNIKISGSASSKIKHSSGLENNIILILNKRRFKCLNCGRNFREHFNISQETKTISAVKDLKILESLKDINKTFTSIAKDYDVSPTYVMNLLDKKVDFFRFKLPKVLCIDEVYSDRLVKYKYCCVLYDPHKNNIVDLLSCRHLNFLIDYFSHIPKDEKDAVEFISMDMWESYRTMAKKCLPKAKIAVDS
;
A
#
# COMPACT_ATOMS: atom_id res chain seq x y z
N MET A 1 -24.47 -26.16 -1.04
CA MET A 1 -23.21 -26.05 -1.82
C MET A 1 -23.33 -24.81 -2.67
N LEU A 2 -22.38 -23.88 -2.59
CA LEU A 2 -22.40 -22.68 -3.43
C LEU A 2 -22.18 -23.10 -4.88
N ASP A 3 -22.89 -22.43 -5.80
CA ASP A 3 -22.62 -22.61 -7.22
C ASP A 3 -21.30 -21.91 -7.61
N GLU A 4 -20.68 -22.37 -8.71
CA GLU A 4 -19.42 -21.81 -9.19
C GLU A 4 -19.51 -20.30 -9.49
N MET A 5 -20.67 -19.82 -9.92
CA MET A 5 -20.92 -18.41 -10.23
C MET A 5 -20.85 -17.52 -8.97
N SER A 6 -21.37 -17.99 -7.85
CA SER A 6 -21.28 -17.29 -6.58
C SER A 6 -19.83 -17.25 -6.07
N ILE A 7 -19.07 -18.33 -6.24
CA ILE A 7 -17.65 -18.39 -5.88
C ILE A 7 -16.85 -17.35 -6.66
N ILE A 8 -17.06 -17.25 -7.96
CA ILE A 8 -16.40 -16.28 -8.85
C ILE A 8 -16.85 -14.87 -8.51
N LYS A 9 -18.16 -14.63 -8.38
CA LYS A 9 -18.75 -13.32 -8.10
C LYS A 9 -18.16 -12.69 -6.84
N TYR A 10 -17.99 -13.47 -5.78
CA TYR A 10 -17.50 -12.97 -4.49
C TYR A 10 -15.98 -13.12 -4.30
N GLY A 11 -15.26 -13.61 -5.32
CA GLY A 11 -13.80 -13.76 -5.26
C GLY A 11 -13.35 -14.74 -4.16
N LEU A 12 -14.14 -15.78 -3.90
CA LEU A 12 -13.93 -16.72 -2.80
C LEU A 12 -12.95 -17.85 -3.15
N SER A 13 -12.57 -17.98 -4.43
CA SER A 13 -11.67 -19.03 -4.89
C SER A 13 -10.26 -18.92 -4.31
N SER A 14 -9.79 -17.69 -4.04
CA SER A 14 -8.47 -17.51 -3.43
C SER A 14 -8.36 -16.14 -2.75
N ILE A 15 -7.98 -16.14 -1.47
CA ILE A 15 -7.53 -14.95 -0.75
C ILE A 15 -6.14 -15.29 -0.18
N ASN A 16 -5.09 -14.55 -0.56
CA ASN A 16 -3.71 -14.79 -0.10
C ASN A 16 -3.24 -16.24 -0.35
N ASN A 17 -3.53 -16.83 -1.50
CA ASN A 17 -3.26 -18.23 -1.85
C ASN A 17 -4.02 -19.26 -0.97
N ILE A 18 -5.02 -18.85 -0.24
CA ILE A 18 -5.91 -19.75 0.50
C ILE A 18 -7.14 -19.99 -0.38
N ASP A 19 -7.36 -21.24 -0.76
CA ASP A 19 -8.62 -21.65 -1.36
C ASP A 19 -9.71 -21.66 -0.30
N LEU A 20 -10.55 -20.64 -0.31
CA LEU A 20 -11.62 -20.48 0.69
C LEU A 20 -12.62 -21.63 0.62
N THR A 21 -12.82 -22.21 -0.55
CA THR A 21 -13.77 -23.32 -0.73
C THR A 21 -13.31 -24.61 -0.07
N LYS A 22 -11.98 -24.78 0.06
CA LYS A 22 -11.37 -25.93 0.74
C LYS A 22 -11.12 -25.70 2.23
N SER A 23 -10.98 -24.44 2.62
CA SER A 23 -10.60 -24.08 3.99
C SER A 23 -11.77 -23.62 4.85
N PHE A 24 -12.90 -23.24 4.24
CA PHE A 24 -14.05 -22.69 4.95
C PHE A 24 -15.37 -23.29 4.49
N GLU A 25 -16.25 -23.58 5.43
CA GLU A 25 -17.67 -23.76 5.17
C GLU A 25 -18.32 -22.38 5.00
N ILE A 26 -18.98 -22.15 3.86
CA ILE A 26 -19.73 -20.94 3.61
C ILE A 26 -21.18 -21.23 3.95
N TYR A 27 -21.63 -20.67 5.07
CA TYR A 27 -22.90 -21.01 5.65
C TYR A 27 -24.06 -20.21 5.08
N ASP A 28 -23.82 -18.94 4.71
CA ASP A 28 -24.88 -18.06 4.27
C ASP A 28 -24.35 -16.90 3.43
N ILE A 29 -25.03 -16.61 2.32
CA ILE A 29 -24.75 -15.46 1.48
C ILE A 29 -26.01 -14.62 1.41
N HIS A 30 -26.00 -13.50 2.12
CA HIS A 30 -27.04 -12.48 1.99
C HIS A 30 -26.74 -11.62 0.76
N THR A 31 -27.32 -11.98 -0.39
CA THR A 31 -27.09 -11.31 -1.69
C THR A 31 -27.45 -9.83 -1.68
N ASN A 32 -28.42 -9.41 -0.88
CA ASN A 32 -28.85 -8.00 -0.82
C ASN A 32 -27.89 -7.08 -0.08
N ASN A 33 -27.01 -7.61 0.80
CA ASN A 33 -26.07 -6.84 1.62
C ASN A 33 -24.61 -7.25 1.40
N HIS A 34 -24.34 -8.13 0.45
CA HIS A 34 -22.99 -8.66 0.18
C HIS A 34 -22.26 -9.18 1.44
N ILE A 35 -23.01 -9.82 2.34
CA ILE A 35 -22.48 -10.39 3.59
C ILE A 35 -22.28 -11.89 3.38
N ILE A 36 -21.07 -12.37 3.71
CA ILE A 36 -20.70 -13.78 3.59
C ILE A 36 -20.21 -14.28 4.95
N ASN A 37 -20.89 -15.29 5.48
CA ASN A 37 -20.51 -15.94 6.72
C ASN A 37 -19.53 -17.10 6.41
N LEU A 38 -18.34 -17.07 7.00
CA LEU A 38 -17.29 -18.06 6.85
C LEU A 38 -17.02 -18.77 8.18
N PHE A 39 -17.00 -20.10 8.14
CA PHE A 39 -16.56 -20.94 9.23
C PHE A 39 -15.36 -21.77 8.76
N LEU A 40 -14.30 -21.85 9.56
CA LEU A 40 -13.16 -22.71 9.23
C LEU A 40 -13.59 -24.17 9.26
N ILE A 41 -13.29 -24.92 8.21
CA ILE A 41 -13.45 -26.39 8.19
C ILE A 41 -12.51 -26.93 9.27
N LYS A 42 -13.06 -27.77 10.14
CA LYS A 42 -12.37 -28.31 11.32
C LYS A 42 -11.06 -28.99 10.89
N ASP A 43 -9.94 -28.34 11.17
CA ASP A 43 -8.63 -28.96 11.10
C ASP A 43 -8.37 -29.62 12.44
N ASP A 44 -8.26 -30.93 12.49
CA ASP A 44 -8.06 -31.72 13.70
C ASP A 44 -6.68 -31.53 14.35
N LYS A 45 -5.82 -30.70 13.74
CA LYS A 45 -4.44 -30.44 14.15
C LYS A 45 -4.19 -29.04 14.73
N THR A 46 -5.11 -28.51 15.52
CA THR A 46 -4.87 -27.24 16.22
C THR A 46 -3.99 -27.48 17.44
N TYR A 47 -2.88 -26.71 17.55
CA TYR A 47 -1.92 -26.79 18.66
C TYR A 47 -1.86 -25.47 19.40
N CYS A 48 -1.50 -25.55 20.69
CA CYS A 48 -1.27 -24.36 21.49
C CYS A 48 -0.04 -23.59 20.98
N PRO A 49 -0.14 -22.29 20.65
CA PRO A 49 0.98 -21.51 20.12
C PRO A 49 2.10 -21.24 21.13
N SER A 50 1.88 -21.55 22.42
CA SER A 50 2.88 -21.34 23.48
C SER A 50 3.67 -22.58 23.86
N CYS A 51 3.02 -23.74 23.94
CA CYS A 51 3.65 -24.98 24.43
C CYS A 51 3.52 -26.12 23.41
N ASN A 52 2.97 -25.85 22.24
CA ASN A 52 2.77 -26.79 21.14
C ASN A 52 1.97 -28.06 21.51
N SER A 53 1.21 -28.00 22.61
CA SER A 53 0.35 -29.11 23.07
C SER A 53 -0.93 -29.18 22.24
N ASN A 54 -1.38 -30.39 21.94
CA ASN A 54 -2.68 -30.66 21.35
C ASN A 54 -3.80 -30.83 22.39
N ASN A 55 -3.45 -30.81 23.70
CA ASN A 55 -4.41 -30.89 24.79
C ASN A 55 -5.12 -29.54 24.99
N ILE A 56 -6.08 -29.25 24.12
CA ILE A 56 -6.82 -27.99 24.06
C ILE A 56 -8.30 -28.22 24.17
N LYS A 57 -9.01 -27.25 24.79
CA LYS A 57 -10.47 -27.24 24.93
C LYS A 57 -11.07 -26.02 24.26
N ILE A 58 -12.17 -26.18 23.53
CA ILE A 58 -12.95 -25.06 23.04
C ILE A 58 -13.55 -24.32 24.25
N SER A 59 -13.29 -23.02 24.34
CA SER A 59 -13.76 -22.14 25.41
C SER A 59 -14.76 -21.09 24.98
N GLY A 60 -15.21 -21.15 23.72
CA GLY A 60 -16.19 -20.25 23.14
C GLY A 60 -15.93 -19.93 21.69
N SER A 61 -16.64 -18.94 21.17
CA SER A 61 -16.47 -18.43 19.80
C SER A 61 -16.39 -16.90 19.79
N ALA A 62 -15.92 -16.35 18.69
CA ALA A 62 -15.95 -14.92 18.38
C ALA A 62 -16.09 -14.72 16.89
N SER A 63 -16.79 -13.68 16.46
CA SER A 63 -16.85 -13.28 15.06
C SER A 63 -16.00 -12.04 14.82
N SER A 64 -15.48 -11.92 13.60
CA SER A 64 -14.75 -10.74 13.11
C SER A 64 -15.30 -10.34 11.75
N LYS A 65 -15.56 -9.06 11.56
CA LYS A 65 -15.98 -8.50 10.26
C LYS A 65 -14.76 -8.04 9.49
N ILE A 66 -14.66 -8.46 8.23
CA ILE A 66 -13.59 -8.05 7.31
C ILE A 66 -14.23 -7.45 6.07
N LYS A 67 -13.87 -6.22 5.75
CA LYS A 67 -14.21 -5.58 4.48
C LYS A 67 -13.40 -6.22 3.36
N HIS A 68 -14.07 -6.73 2.35
CA HIS A 68 -13.48 -7.45 1.22
C HIS A 68 -13.94 -6.86 -0.11
N SER A 69 -13.24 -7.20 -1.19
CA SER A 69 -13.61 -6.88 -2.57
C SER A 69 -13.43 -8.09 -3.46
N SER A 70 -14.28 -8.24 -4.46
CA SER A 70 -14.14 -9.26 -5.53
C SER A 70 -13.85 -8.60 -6.88
N GLY A 71 -13.85 -9.39 -7.95
CA GLY A 71 -13.74 -8.89 -9.33
C GLY A 71 -14.91 -7.99 -9.74
N LEU A 72 -16.09 -8.23 -9.16
CA LEU A 72 -17.36 -7.57 -9.53
C LEU A 72 -17.86 -6.61 -8.46
N GLU A 73 -17.53 -6.85 -7.18
CA GLU A 73 -18.07 -6.11 -6.03
C GLU A 73 -16.96 -5.57 -5.13
N ASN A 74 -17.04 -4.28 -4.80
CA ASN A 74 -16.03 -3.61 -3.97
C ASN A 74 -16.36 -3.65 -2.47
N ASN A 75 -17.61 -3.88 -2.10
CA ASN A 75 -18.11 -3.74 -0.73
C ASN A 75 -18.74 -5.03 -0.21
N ILE A 76 -17.88 -6.04 -0.05
CA ILE A 76 -18.25 -7.33 0.55
C ILE A 76 -17.83 -7.34 2.02
N ILE A 77 -18.67 -7.87 2.89
CA ILE A 77 -18.36 -8.10 4.30
C ILE A 77 -18.21 -9.60 4.52
N LEU A 78 -17.02 -10.04 4.90
CA LEU A 78 -16.78 -11.41 5.35
C LEU A 78 -16.93 -11.44 6.88
N ILE A 79 -17.79 -12.31 7.38
CA ILE A 79 -17.94 -12.59 8.82
C ILE A 79 -17.17 -13.88 9.11
N LEU A 80 -16.02 -13.76 9.77
CA LEU A 80 -15.21 -14.89 10.19
C LEU A 80 -15.62 -15.34 11.59
N ASN A 81 -16.14 -16.55 11.69
CA ASN A 81 -16.48 -17.17 12.96
C ASN A 81 -15.28 -17.98 13.46
N LYS A 82 -14.67 -17.50 14.55
CA LYS A 82 -13.42 -18.04 15.11
C LYS A 82 -13.72 -18.78 16.41
N ARG A 83 -13.16 -19.97 16.58
CA ARG A 83 -13.19 -20.68 17.86
C ARG A 83 -12.16 -20.06 18.81
N ARG A 84 -12.49 -20.05 20.09
CA ARG A 84 -11.57 -19.75 21.18
C ARG A 84 -11.18 -21.04 21.86
N PHE A 85 -9.89 -21.16 22.19
CA PHE A 85 -9.35 -22.34 22.85
C PHE A 85 -8.68 -21.98 24.15
N LYS A 86 -8.71 -22.92 25.08
CA LYS A 86 -7.88 -22.92 26.30
C LYS A 86 -6.98 -24.13 26.26
N CYS A 87 -5.66 -23.90 26.37
CA CYS A 87 -4.70 -24.99 26.56
C CYS A 87 -4.81 -25.54 27.96
N LEU A 88 -4.98 -26.86 28.09
CA LEU A 88 -5.07 -27.52 29.40
C LEU A 88 -3.69 -27.75 30.02
N ASN A 89 -2.59 -27.72 29.23
CA ASN A 89 -1.23 -27.88 29.75
C ASN A 89 -0.66 -26.58 30.33
N CYS A 90 -0.72 -25.46 29.58
CA CYS A 90 -0.11 -24.19 30.04
C CYS A 90 -1.14 -23.14 30.46
N GLY A 91 -2.44 -23.43 30.36
CA GLY A 91 -3.52 -22.53 30.78
C GLY A 91 -3.80 -21.38 29.79
N ARG A 92 -3.02 -21.20 28.69
CA ARG A 92 -3.13 -20.09 27.77
C ARG A 92 -4.43 -20.14 26.98
N ASN A 93 -5.10 -18.98 26.86
CA ASN A 93 -6.23 -18.80 25.94
C ASN A 93 -5.73 -18.24 24.63
N PHE A 94 -6.23 -18.77 23.52
CA PHE A 94 -5.90 -18.29 22.16
C PHE A 94 -7.10 -18.45 21.22
N ARG A 95 -7.01 -17.86 20.04
CA ARG A 95 -8.06 -17.89 19.01
C ARG A 95 -7.52 -18.55 17.75
N GLU A 96 -8.41 -19.08 16.94
CA GLU A 96 -8.07 -19.48 15.57
C GLU A 96 -7.48 -18.30 14.81
N HIS A 97 -6.43 -18.60 14.06
CA HIS A 97 -5.73 -17.64 13.24
C HIS A 97 -6.09 -17.85 11.75
N PHE A 98 -6.34 -16.76 11.04
CA PHE A 98 -6.65 -16.78 9.62
C PHE A 98 -5.78 -15.78 8.87
N ASN A 99 -5.21 -16.19 7.76
CA ASN A 99 -4.36 -15.34 6.91
C ASN A 99 -5.16 -14.48 5.90
N ILE A 100 -6.44 -14.20 6.15
CA ILE A 100 -7.30 -13.39 5.26
C ILE A 100 -6.98 -11.90 5.39
N SER A 101 -6.57 -11.46 6.56
CA SER A 101 -6.11 -10.10 6.85
C SER A 101 -4.92 -10.15 7.78
N GLN A 102 -4.13 -9.08 7.86
CA GLN A 102 -3.14 -8.95 8.94
C GLN A 102 -3.87 -8.98 10.29
N GLU A 103 -3.24 -9.53 11.34
CA GLU A 103 -3.85 -9.87 12.63
C GLU A 103 -4.77 -8.80 13.26
N THR A 104 -4.51 -7.53 13.00
CA THR A 104 -5.24 -6.37 13.54
C THR A 104 -6.13 -5.67 12.54
N LYS A 105 -6.17 -6.13 11.27
CA LYS A 105 -6.88 -5.44 10.21
C LYS A 105 -8.28 -5.99 9.98
N THR A 106 -9.21 -5.06 9.77
CA THR A 106 -10.59 -5.33 9.36
C THR A 106 -10.80 -5.26 7.84
N ILE A 107 -9.70 -5.21 7.06
CA ILE A 107 -9.71 -5.09 5.61
C ILE A 107 -8.86 -6.22 5.02
N SER A 108 -9.38 -6.87 3.98
CA SER A 108 -8.69 -7.99 3.32
C SER A 108 -7.52 -7.49 2.46
N ALA A 109 -6.51 -8.34 2.28
CA ALA A 109 -5.38 -8.04 1.40
C ALA A 109 -5.81 -7.85 -0.07
N VAL A 110 -6.85 -8.55 -0.51
CA VAL A 110 -7.42 -8.38 -1.86
C VAL A 110 -7.99 -6.98 -2.04
N LYS A 111 -8.70 -6.44 -1.04
CA LYS A 111 -9.21 -5.08 -1.07
C LYS A 111 -8.07 -4.05 -1.10
N ASP A 112 -7.01 -4.26 -0.33
CA ASP A 112 -5.80 -3.43 -0.36
C ASP A 112 -5.19 -3.36 -1.77
N LEU A 113 -5.04 -4.51 -2.44
CA LEU A 113 -4.49 -4.57 -3.80
C LEU A 113 -5.36 -3.82 -4.81
N LYS A 114 -6.69 -3.95 -4.72
CA LYS A 114 -7.60 -3.24 -5.61
C LYS A 114 -7.59 -1.73 -5.40
N ILE A 115 -7.46 -1.27 -4.16
CA ILE A 115 -7.28 0.15 -3.84
C ILE A 115 -6.00 0.67 -4.50
N LEU A 116 -4.87 -0.06 -4.36
CA LEU A 116 -3.60 0.30 -4.99
C LEU A 116 -3.68 0.31 -6.52
N GLU A 117 -4.42 -0.62 -7.11
CA GLU A 117 -4.66 -0.65 -8.55
C GLU A 117 -5.48 0.56 -9.02
N SER A 118 -6.50 0.95 -8.28
CA SER A 118 -7.31 2.14 -8.57
C SER A 118 -6.53 3.45 -8.47
N LEU A 119 -5.44 3.48 -7.69
CA LEU A 119 -4.55 4.65 -7.58
C LEU A 119 -3.71 4.89 -8.84
N LYS A 120 -3.64 3.94 -9.77
CA LYS A 120 -2.96 4.12 -11.07
C LYS A 120 -3.79 4.99 -12.04
N ASP A 121 -5.08 5.15 -11.79
CA ASP A 121 -5.94 6.02 -12.59
C ASP A 121 -5.76 7.48 -12.16
N ILE A 122 -5.14 8.29 -13.01
CA ILE A 122 -4.85 9.71 -12.77
C ILE A 122 -6.11 10.58 -12.58
N ASN A 123 -7.28 10.09 -13.01
CA ASN A 123 -8.55 10.82 -12.86
C ASN A 123 -9.22 10.55 -11.50
N LYS A 124 -8.69 9.61 -10.70
CA LYS A 124 -9.23 9.29 -9.39
C LYS A 124 -8.48 10.02 -8.27
N THR A 125 -9.24 10.54 -7.33
CA THR A 125 -8.70 11.14 -6.10
C THR A 125 -8.73 10.14 -4.96
N PHE A 126 -7.91 10.35 -3.90
CA PHE A 126 -7.99 9.54 -2.68
C PHE A 126 -9.40 9.48 -2.10
N THR A 127 -10.15 10.59 -2.18
CA THR A 127 -11.53 10.66 -1.69
C THR A 127 -12.49 9.84 -2.54
N SER A 128 -12.36 9.87 -3.88
CA SER A 128 -13.21 9.05 -4.75
C SER A 128 -12.95 7.57 -4.56
N ILE A 129 -11.67 7.16 -4.50
CA ILE A 129 -11.28 5.77 -4.24
C ILE A 129 -11.78 5.32 -2.87
N ALA A 130 -11.64 6.16 -1.85
CA ALA A 130 -12.13 5.85 -0.50
C ALA A 130 -13.63 5.57 -0.49
N LYS A 131 -14.40 6.35 -1.24
CA LYS A 131 -15.86 6.15 -1.41
C LYS A 131 -16.17 4.85 -2.15
N ASP A 132 -15.47 4.57 -3.27
CA ASP A 132 -15.68 3.35 -4.07
C ASP A 132 -15.47 2.07 -3.24
N TYR A 133 -14.53 2.11 -2.29
CA TYR A 133 -14.13 0.94 -1.48
C TYR A 133 -14.64 0.97 -0.03
N ASP A 134 -15.50 1.92 0.35
CA ASP A 134 -16.00 2.09 1.72
C ASP A 134 -14.87 2.08 2.77
N VAL A 135 -13.87 2.93 2.57
CA VAL A 135 -12.75 3.17 3.49
C VAL A 135 -12.55 4.67 3.71
N SER A 136 -11.70 5.07 4.65
CA SER A 136 -11.36 6.49 4.80
C SER A 136 -10.30 6.93 3.77
N PRO A 137 -10.28 8.21 3.34
CA PRO A 137 -9.20 8.74 2.50
C PRO A 137 -7.83 8.58 3.14
N THR A 138 -7.73 8.77 4.45
CA THR A 138 -6.49 8.54 5.22
C THR A 138 -6.02 7.09 5.14
N TYR A 139 -6.94 6.12 5.08
CA TYR A 139 -6.58 4.72 4.88
C TYR A 139 -5.91 4.51 3.53
N VAL A 140 -6.47 5.09 2.45
CA VAL A 140 -5.92 4.99 1.08
C VAL A 140 -4.51 5.59 1.02
N MET A 141 -4.30 6.77 1.62
CA MET A 141 -2.98 7.42 1.71
C MET A 141 -1.97 6.55 2.48
N ASN A 142 -2.32 6.10 3.68
CA ASN A 142 -1.44 5.25 4.49
C ASN A 142 -1.11 3.91 3.81
N LEU A 143 -2.05 3.37 3.02
CA LEU A 143 -1.83 2.14 2.26
C LEU A 143 -0.81 2.37 1.14
N LEU A 144 -0.90 3.50 0.43
CA LEU A 144 0.05 3.91 -0.59
C LEU A 144 1.45 4.04 0.03
N ASP A 145 1.59 4.85 1.10
CA ASP A 145 2.87 5.09 1.78
C ASP A 145 3.52 3.81 2.32
N LYS A 146 2.70 2.85 2.74
CA LYS A 146 3.21 1.59 3.30
C LYS A 146 3.61 0.56 2.25
N LYS A 147 2.96 0.58 1.07
CA LYS A 147 3.05 -0.50 0.08
C LYS A 147 3.79 -0.11 -1.19
N VAL A 148 3.94 1.17 -1.42
CA VAL A 148 4.62 1.70 -2.61
C VAL A 148 5.91 2.37 -2.17
N ASP A 149 7.02 1.78 -2.57
CA ASP A 149 8.33 2.41 -2.41
C ASP A 149 8.56 3.31 -3.63
N PHE A 150 8.70 4.60 -3.37
CA PHE A 150 9.04 5.56 -4.40
C PHE A 150 10.55 5.63 -4.53
N PHE A 151 11.09 4.97 -5.56
CA PHE A 151 12.51 5.07 -5.89
C PHE A 151 12.72 6.25 -6.84
N ARG A 152 13.75 7.06 -6.57
CA ARG A 152 14.18 8.02 -7.57
C ARG A 152 14.75 7.30 -8.80
N PHE A 153 14.55 7.86 -9.95
CA PHE A 153 15.26 7.42 -11.15
C PHE A 153 16.70 7.95 -11.16
N LYS A 154 17.57 7.32 -11.94
CA LYS A 154 18.92 7.85 -12.18
C LYS A 154 18.83 9.22 -12.84
N LEU A 155 19.78 10.10 -12.48
CA LEU A 155 19.88 11.41 -13.11
C LEU A 155 20.06 11.27 -14.63
N PRO A 156 19.27 11.99 -15.44
CA PRO A 156 19.40 11.99 -16.89
C PRO A 156 20.58 12.87 -17.34
N LYS A 157 20.98 12.74 -18.61
CA LYS A 157 21.99 13.63 -19.21
C LYS A 157 21.53 15.10 -19.24
N VAL A 158 20.24 15.32 -19.45
CA VAL A 158 19.59 16.63 -19.35
C VAL A 158 18.63 16.59 -18.19
N LEU A 159 18.94 17.33 -17.13
CA LEU A 159 18.13 17.42 -15.93
C LEU A 159 17.40 18.75 -15.89
N CYS A 160 16.08 18.73 -15.76
CA CYS A 160 15.28 19.91 -15.49
C CYS A 160 14.93 19.98 -14.01
N ILE A 161 15.06 21.17 -13.43
CA ILE A 161 14.67 21.49 -12.06
C ILE A 161 13.61 22.56 -12.09
N ASP A 162 12.48 22.27 -11.44
CA ASP A 162 11.36 23.17 -11.31
C ASP A 162 10.76 23.06 -9.90
N GLU A 163 9.78 23.90 -9.59
CA GLU A 163 9.11 23.88 -8.30
C GLU A 163 7.60 23.78 -8.42
N VAL A 164 7.03 23.04 -7.49
CA VAL A 164 5.58 22.89 -7.37
C VAL A 164 5.13 23.39 -6.01
N TYR A 165 4.10 24.23 -6.02
CA TYR A 165 3.47 24.69 -4.78
C TYR A 165 2.70 23.53 -4.12
N SER A 166 2.98 23.29 -2.84
CA SER A 166 2.34 22.24 -2.04
C SER A 166 1.65 22.84 -0.82
N ASP A 167 0.32 22.87 -0.84
CA ASP A 167 -0.47 23.66 0.12
C ASP A 167 -0.60 23.03 1.52
N ARG A 168 -0.64 21.70 1.68
CA ARG A 168 -1.13 21.15 2.96
C ARG A 168 -0.43 19.91 3.51
N LEU A 169 0.41 19.25 2.75
CA LEU A 169 0.92 17.93 3.13
C LEU A 169 2.41 17.91 3.50
N VAL A 170 3.13 19.01 3.30
CA VAL A 170 4.58 19.09 3.54
C VAL A 170 4.91 20.31 4.40
N LYS A 171 5.97 20.19 5.18
CA LYS A 171 6.50 21.26 6.04
C LYS A 171 6.82 22.55 5.27
N TYR A 172 7.11 22.45 3.98
CA TYR A 172 7.53 23.54 3.10
C TYR A 172 6.50 23.80 2.02
N LYS A 173 6.24 25.07 1.70
CA LYS A 173 5.27 25.50 0.70
C LYS A 173 5.62 25.08 -0.74
N TYR A 174 6.90 24.88 -1.02
CA TYR A 174 7.38 24.52 -2.34
C TYR A 174 8.22 23.25 -2.28
N CYS A 175 7.86 22.30 -3.14
CA CYS A 175 8.63 21.11 -3.43
C CYS A 175 9.50 21.35 -4.65
N CYS A 176 10.67 20.70 -4.74
CA CYS A 176 11.51 20.73 -5.91
C CYS A 176 11.25 19.48 -6.77
N VAL A 177 11.00 19.67 -8.05
CA VAL A 177 10.79 18.59 -9.03
C VAL A 177 12.07 18.40 -9.84
N LEU A 178 12.57 17.19 -9.88
CA LEU A 178 13.62 16.76 -10.79
C LEU A 178 12.96 16.01 -11.95
N TYR A 179 13.23 16.43 -13.20
CA TYR A 179 12.51 15.95 -14.37
C TYR A 179 13.45 15.58 -15.51
N ASP A 180 13.17 14.48 -16.19
CA ASP A 180 13.85 14.03 -17.42
C ASP A 180 13.00 14.43 -18.63
N PRO A 181 13.42 15.46 -19.42
CA PRO A 181 12.65 15.93 -20.56
C PRO A 181 12.67 14.96 -21.75
N HIS A 182 13.67 14.08 -21.84
CA HIS A 182 13.75 13.10 -22.92
C HIS A 182 12.82 11.91 -22.71
N LYS A 183 12.70 11.46 -21.48
CA LYS A 183 11.79 10.35 -21.13
C LYS A 183 10.40 10.83 -20.71
N ASN A 184 10.21 12.14 -20.58
CA ASN A 184 8.97 12.74 -20.12
C ASN A 184 8.49 12.16 -18.77
N ASN A 185 9.41 12.02 -17.80
CA ASN A 185 9.06 11.50 -16.48
C ASN A 185 9.75 12.28 -15.35
N ILE A 186 9.14 12.21 -14.18
CA ILE A 186 9.71 12.76 -12.95
C ILE A 186 10.84 11.83 -12.48
N VAL A 187 12.03 12.40 -12.27
CA VAL A 187 13.18 11.70 -11.70
C VAL A 187 13.03 11.55 -10.20
N ASP A 188 12.63 12.64 -9.53
CA ASP A 188 12.31 12.65 -8.10
C ASP A 188 11.48 13.89 -7.74
N LEU A 189 10.78 13.82 -6.61
CA LEU A 189 10.02 14.93 -6.02
C LEU A 189 10.54 15.19 -4.61
N LEU A 190 11.25 16.28 -4.43
CA LEU A 190 11.89 16.64 -3.18
C LEU A 190 10.97 17.53 -2.34
N SER A 191 10.84 17.22 -1.06
CA SER A 191 9.94 17.93 -0.14
C SER A 191 10.34 19.39 0.14
N CYS A 192 11.52 19.80 -0.32
CA CYS A 192 12.06 21.13 -0.03
C CYS A 192 12.98 21.60 -1.16
N ARG A 193 12.97 22.92 -1.42
CA ARG A 193 13.85 23.58 -2.43
C ARG A 193 15.04 24.32 -1.83
N HIS A 194 15.20 24.33 -0.48
CA HIS A 194 16.27 25.10 0.17
C HIS A 194 17.65 24.53 -0.14
N LEU A 195 18.63 25.41 -0.31
CA LEU A 195 19.99 25.09 -0.74
C LEU A 195 20.63 23.95 0.07
N ASN A 196 20.59 24.01 1.39
CA ASN A 196 21.22 23.00 2.25
C ASN A 196 20.58 21.62 2.08
N PHE A 197 19.25 21.57 1.90
CA PHE A 197 18.53 20.33 1.64
C PHE A 197 18.92 19.75 0.27
N LEU A 198 18.98 20.58 -0.76
CA LEU A 198 19.39 20.16 -2.10
C LEU A 198 20.83 19.64 -2.11
N ILE A 199 21.76 20.35 -1.47
CA ILE A 199 23.15 19.91 -1.35
C ILE A 199 23.24 18.55 -0.65
N ASP A 200 22.52 18.39 0.47
CA ASP A 200 22.47 17.13 1.20
C ASP A 200 21.92 16.00 0.32
N TYR A 201 20.79 16.21 -0.35
CA TYR A 201 20.22 15.24 -1.29
C TYR A 201 21.22 14.82 -2.37
N PHE A 202 21.82 15.77 -3.09
CA PHE A 202 22.77 15.47 -4.15
C PHE A 202 24.08 14.87 -3.61
N SER A 203 24.44 15.08 -2.34
CA SER A 203 25.62 14.46 -1.73
C SER A 203 25.52 12.94 -1.66
N HIS A 204 24.31 12.40 -1.53
CA HIS A 204 24.02 10.96 -1.47
C HIS A 204 23.96 10.31 -2.86
N ILE A 205 24.00 11.08 -3.95
CA ILE A 205 24.00 10.54 -5.32
C ILE A 205 25.44 10.15 -5.72
N PRO A 206 25.63 8.95 -6.31
CA PRO A 206 26.94 8.50 -6.78
C PRO A 206 27.61 9.52 -7.70
N LYS A 207 28.93 9.63 -7.60
CA LYS A 207 29.72 10.63 -8.37
C LYS A 207 29.62 10.40 -9.87
N ASP A 208 29.67 9.15 -10.30
CA ASP A 208 29.57 8.76 -11.71
C ASP A 208 28.22 9.17 -12.32
N GLU A 209 27.16 9.06 -11.55
CA GLU A 209 25.83 9.48 -11.96
C GLU A 209 25.73 11.02 -12.08
N LYS A 210 26.29 11.75 -11.14
CA LYS A 210 26.36 13.23 -11.18
C LYS A 210 27.20 13.71 -12.34
N ASP A 211 28.35 13.03 -12.59
CA ASP A 211 29.27 13.36 -13.66
C ASP A 211 28.71 13.08 -15.08
N ALA A 212 27.67 12.25 -15.17
CA ALA A 212 26.97 11.95 -16.42
C ALA A 212 25.92 13.01 -16.81
N VAL A 213 25.61 13.96 -15.93
CA VAL A 213 24.71 15.08 -16.24
C VAL A 213 25.47 16.08 -17.11
N GLU A 214 25.02 16.26 -18.35
CA GLU A 214 25.64 17.16 -19.33
C GLU A 214 25.03 18.58 -19.29
N PHE A 215 23.72 18.65 -19.06
CA PHE A 215 22.95 19.90 -19.01
C PHE A 215 21.99 19.91 -17.85
N ILE A 216 21.81 21.10 -17.26
CA ILE A 216 20.80 21.34 -16.24
C ILE A 216 20.01 22.59 -16.61
N SER A 217 18.68 22.44 -16.72
CA SER A 217 17.76 23.55 -16.93
C SER A 217 17.06 23.87 -15.62
N MET A 218 16.97 25.15 -15.25
CA MET A 218 16.39 25.60 -14.00
C MET A 218 15.87 27.02 -14.12
N ASP A 219 14.97 27.41 -13.23
CA ASP A 219 14.57 28.81 -13.02
C ASP A 219 15.72 29.67 -12.44
N MET A 220 15.56 30.98 -12.50
CA MET A 220 16.57 31.96 -12.08
C MET A 220 16.91 31.94 -10.57
N TRP A 221 16.34 31.02 -9.78
CA TRP A 221 16.57 31.01 -8.34
C TRP A 221 18.00 30.65 -7.95
N GLU A 222 18.65 31.56 -7.21
CA GLU A 222 20.10 31.47 -6.89
C GLU A 222 20.49 30.18 -6.14
N SER A 223 19.58 29.61 -5.33
CA SER A 223 19.85 28.34 -4.65
C SER A 223 20.07 27.20 -5.62
N TYR A 224 19.33 27.14 -6.74
CA TYR A 224 19.50 26.12 -7.76
C TYR A 224 20.83 26.27 -8.47
N ARG A 225 21.20 27.51 -8.83
CA ARG A 225 22.49 27.82 -9.47
C ARG A 225 23.66 27.44 -8.57
N THR A 226 23.60 27.77 -7.29
CA THR A 226 24.63 27.44 -6.30
C THR A 226 24.76 25.94 -6.09
N MET A 227 23.63 25.24 -5.98
CA MET A 227 23.59 23.79 -5.88
C MET A 227 24.19 23.13 -7.13
N ALA A 228 23.78 23.56 -8.33
CA ALA A 228 24.30 23.00 -9.58
C ALA A 228 25.82 23.15 -9.70
N LYS A 229 26.37 24.34 -9.44
CA LYS A 229 27.82 24.58 -9.44
C LYS A 229 28.56 23.67 -8.45
N LYS A 230 27.97 23.43 -7.27
CA LYS A 230 28.61 22.63 -6.22
C LYS A 230 28.49 21.13 -6.44
N CYS A 231 27.30 20.68 -6.85
CA CYS A 231 26.96 19.25 -6.89
C CYS A 231 27.09 18.62 -8.28
N LEU A 232 26.93 19.40 -9.35
CA LEU A 232 26.98 18.98 -10.75
C LEU A 232 27.98 19.83 -11.58
N PRO A 233 29.27 19.90 -11.18
CA PRO A 233 30.22 20.86 -11.72
C PRO A 233 30.53 20.66 -13.21
N LYS A 234 30.21 19.50 -13.77
CA LYS A 234 30.42 19.19 -15.21
C LYS A 234 29.20 19.60 -16.07
N ALA A 235 28.04 19.84 -15.45
CA ALA A 235 26.85 20.19 -16.19
C ALA A 235 26.89 21.66 -16.65
N LYS A 236 26.48 21.89 -17.88
CA LYS A 236 26.24 23.25 -18.41
C LYS A 236 24.86 23.72 -17.91
N ILE A 237 24.84 24.92 -17.32
CA ILE A 237 23.63 25.50 -16.76
C ILE A 237 22.90 26.31 -17.82
N ALA A 238 21.64 25.96 -18.11
CA ALA A 238 20.68 26.75 -18.85
C ALA A 238 19.65 27.32 -17.89
N VAL A 239 19.40 28.61 -17.97
CA VAL A 239 18.43 29.29 -17.12
C VAL A 239 17.26 29.69 -17.99
N ASP A 240 16.05 29.30 -17.57
CA ASP A 240 14.84 29.76 -18.22
C ASP A 240 14.53 31.18 -17.77
N SER A 241 14.06 32.03 -18.73
CA SER A 241 13.86 33.46 -18.55
C SER A 241 12.37 33.82 -18.48
#